data_25e78d0830ce1f244ce9d2f5a7743f37
#
_entry.id   25e78d0830ce1f244ce9d2f5a7743f37
#
_cell.length_a   1.000
_cell.length_b   1.000
_cell.length_c   1.000
_cell.angle_alpha   90.00
_cell.angle_beta   90.00
_cell.angle_gamma   90.00
#
_symmetry.space_group_name_H-M   'P 1'
#
loop_
_entity.id
_entity.type
_entity.pdbx_description
1 polymer ?
#
loop_
_entity_poly.entity_id
_entity_poly.type
_entity_poly.pdbx_seq_one_letter_code
_entity_poly.pdbx_strand_id
1 'polypeptide(L)'
;MKTNAIFSKKQLFGVCCALLLSPMAVFGQLIVGKSLGADHTADEQKALAVTKNGDMYISINANSFQIMKDDGTFDEIKNPYQESTTRAGILTKISADGKLLWSNMVCVQESANNSQVTSVCEVGDYLYVVGGVRTNVKGEHPVSVFGIPLVSQGEMDYYIAKLNAATGEAVWAKT
;
A
#
# COMPACT_ATOMS: atom_id res chain seq x y z
N MET A 1 32.85 -48.40 41.12
CA MET A 1 31.41 -48.12 41.16
C MET A 1 31.03 -47.31 39.93
N LYS A 2 30.37 -47.94 38.95
CA LYS A 2 29.89 -47.27 37.73
C LYS A 2 28.40 -47.01 37.91
N THR A 3 28.01 -45.77 38.08
CA THR A 3 26.59 -45.35 38.09
C THR A 3 26.16 -45.02 36.68
N ASN A 4 25.46 -45.96 36.04
CA ASN A 4 24.76 -45.69 34.79
C ASN A 4 23.46 -44.99 35.11
N ALA A 5 23.37 -43.73 34.75
CA ALA A 5 22.09 -43.01 34.74
C ALA A 5 21.29 -43.43 33.53
N ILE A 6 20.27 -44.28 33.76
CA ILE A 6 19.33 -44.70 32.71
C ILE A 6 18.25 -43.64 32.66
N PHE A 7 18.32 -42.75 31.70
CA PHE A 7 17.19 -41.87 31.38
C PHE A 7 16.08 -42.72 30.76
N SER A 8 14.88 -42.68 31.34
CA SER A 8 13.75 -43.41 30.80
C SER A 8 13.35 -42.82 29.43
N LYS A 9 12.92 -43.67 28.47
CA LYS A 9 12.44 -43.24 27.16
C LYS A 9 11.34 -42.17 27.21
N LYS A 10 10.56 -42.11 28.30
CA LYS A 10 9.54 -41.07 28.54
C LYS A 10 10.13 -39.70 28.85
N GLN A 11 11.29 -39.62 29.52
CA GLN A 11 11.94 -38.35 29.77
C GLN A 11 12.62 -37.78 28.53
N LEU A 12 13.14 -38.64 27.67
CA LEU A 12 13.72 -38.22 26.40
C LEU A 12 12.66 -37.67 25.44
N PHE A 13 11.47 -38.28 25.45
CA PHE A 13 10.33 -37.80 24.65
C PHE A 13 9.79 -36.45 25.11
N GLY A 14 9.75 -36.23 26.43
CA GLY A 14 9.33 -34.95 27.01
C GLY A 14 10.29 -33.80 26.67
N VAL A 15 11.62 -34.05 26.67
CA VAL A 15 12.63 -33.06 26.29
C VAL A 15 12.60 -32.75 24.80
N CYS A 16 12.40 -33.75 23.94
CA CYS A 16 12.23 -33.50 22.52
C CYS A 16 10.94 -32.73 22.17
N CYS A 17 9.82 -33.00 22.85
CA CYS A 17 8.60 -32.22 22.67
C CYS A 17 8.72 -30.79 23.19
N ALA A 18 9.46 -30.57 24.30
CA ALA A 18 9.68 -29.21 24.81
C ALA A 18 10.60 -28.37 23.94
N LEU A 19 11.54 -28.99 23.22
CA LEU A 19 12.41 -28.31 22.26
C LEU A 19 11.70 -28.02 20.92
N LEU A 20 10.62 -28.76 20.59
CA LEU A 20 9.80 -28.50 19.42
C LEU A 20 8.71 -27.45 19.70
N LEU A 21 8.48 -27.11 20.99
CA LEU A 21 7.62 -26.03 21.44
C LEU A 21 8.39 -24.77 21.82
N SER A 22 9.68 -24.63 21.41
CA SER A 22 10.22 -23.27 21.37
C SER A 22 9.23 -22.45 20.53
N PRO A 23 8.79 -21.27 20.99
CA PRO A 23 7.98 -20.41 20.15
C PRO A 23 8.82 -20.20 18.88
N MET A 24 8.51 -20.91 17.81
CA MET A 24 8.73 -20.37 16.50
C MET A 24 8.12 -18.99 16.65
N ALA A 25 8.97 -17.99 16.68
CA ALA A 25 8.49 -16.64 16.49
C ALA A 25 7.59 -16.79 15.27
N VAL A 26 6.30 -16.73 15.51
CA VAL A 26 5.31 -16.65 14.47
C VAL A 26 5.66 -15.32 13.84
N PHE A 27 6.56 -15.37 12.86
CA PHE A 27 6.67 -14.30 11.89
C PHE A 27 5.25 -14.20 11.40
N GLY A 28 4.56 -13.14 11.88
CA GLY A 28 3.16 -12.98 11.63
C GLY A 28 2.96 -13.21 10.16
N GLN A 29 2.31 -14.28 9.81
CA GLN A 29 1.79 -14.41 8.48
C GLN A 29 0.84 -13.24 8.38
N LEU A 30 1.28 -12.20 7.69
CA LEU A 30 0.41 -11.17 7.22
C LEU A 30 -0.56 -11.86 6.28
N ILE A 31 -1.65 -12.38 6.82
CA ILE A 31 -2.78 -12.82 6.02
C ILE A 31 -3.46 -11.54 5.54
N VAL A 32 -2.83 -10.83 4.62
CA VAL A 32 -3.50 -9.83 3.81
C VAL A 32 -4.15 -10.57 2.65
N GLY A 33 -5.07 -11.44 2.98
CA GLY A 33 -6.05 -11.97 2.06
C GLY A 33 -7.27 -11.07 2.09
N LYS A 34 -7.07 -9.76 1.92
CA LYS A 34 -8.19 -8.82 1.87
C LYS A 34 -8.41 -8.50 0.41
N SER A 35 -9.62 -8.77 -0.05
CA SER A 35 -10.08 -8.32 -1.35
C SER A 35 -9.95 -6.80 -1.40
N LEU A 36 -9.00 -6.34 -2.18
CA LEU A 36 -8.83 -4.95 -2.52
C LEU A 36 -9.57 -4.78 -3.85
N GLY A 37 -10.84 -4.51 -3.81
CA GLY A 37 -11.63 -4.39 -5.03
C GLY A 37 -12.73 -3.35 -4.86
N ALA A 38 -12.87 -2.52 -5.86
CA ALA A 38 -14.04 -1.73 -6.09
C ALA A 38 -14.89 -2.38 -7.21
N ASP A 39 -16.13 -2.00 -7.33
CA ASP A 39 -17.17 -2.58 -8.19
C ASP A 39 -16.89 -2.55 -9.71
N HIS A 40 -15.69 -2.28 -10.19
CA HIS A 40 -15.39 -2.12 -11.62
C HIS A 40 -14.14 -2.89 -12.08
N THR A 41 -14.25 -3.38 -13.26
CA THR A 41 -13.56 -4.44 -14.01
C THR A 41 -12.10 -4.22 -14.37
N ALA A 42 -11.28 -3.48 -13.66
CA ALA A 42 -9.83 -3.46 -13.89
C ALA A 42 -9.05 -2.62 -12.85
N ASP A 43 -9.20 -2.95 -11.57
CA ASP A 43 -8.29 -2.42 -10.57
C ASP A 43 -6.93 -3.09 -10.75
N GLU A 44 -5.88 -2.28 -10.75
CA GLU A 44 -4.53 -2.76 -10.97
C GLU A 44 -3.62 -2.30 -9.85
N GLN A 45 -2.96 -3.24 -9.19
CA GLN A 45 -1.80 -2.92 -8.36
C GLN A 45 -0.65 -2.49 -9.25
N LYS A 46 -0.02 -1.34 -8.96
CA LYS A 46 1.07 -0.79 -9.75
C LYS A 46 2.41 -0.79 -9.04
N ALA A 47 2.45 -0.47 -7.75
CA ALA A 47 3.69 -0.47 -6.98
C ALA A 47 3.50 -1.11 -5.61
N LEU A 48 4.57 -1.76 -5.15
CA LEU A 48 4.71 -2.28 -3.80
C LEU A 48 6.12 -1.99 -3.32
N ALA A 49 6.24 -1.40 -2.14
CA ALA A 49 7.51 -1.28 -1.43
C ALA A 49 7.34 -1.65 0.03
N VAL A 50 8.34 -2.31 0.60
CA VAL A 50 8.34 -2.73 2.00
C VAL A 50 9.47 -2.00 2.72
N THR A 51 9.16 -1.40 3.85
CA THR A 51 10.12 -0.68 4.70
C THR A 51 10.92 -1.65 5.57
N LYS A 52 11.98 -1.16 6.22
CA LYS A 52 12.81 -1.99 7.10
C LYS A 52 12.07 -2.51 8.33
N ASN A 53 11.03 -1.80 8.79
CA ASN A 53 10.20 -2.22 9.94
C ASN A 53 8.99 -3.07 9.53
N GLY A 54 8.85 -3.38 8.22
CA GLY A 54 7.79 -4.24 7.70
C GLY A 54 6.52 -3.51 7.28
N ASP A 55 6.44 -2.18 7.41
CA ASP A 55 5.35 -1.42 6.82
C ASP A 55 5.41 -1.51 5.28
N MET A 56 4.28 -1.35 4.65
CA MET A 56 4.17 -1.47 3.19
C MET A 56 3.56 -0.22 2.57
N TYR A 57 4.10 0.19 1.44
CA TYR A 57 3.47 1.13 0.52
C TYR A 57 2.86 0.34 -0.63
N ILE A 58 1.57 0.51 -0.83
CA ILE A 58 0.83 -0.15 -1.91
C ILE A 58 0.17 0.92 -2.77
N SER A 59 0.36 0.85 -4.06
CA SER A 59 -0.38 1.69 -5.00
C SER A 59 -1.38 0.87 -5.81
N ILE A 60 -2.57 1.45 -5.96
CA ILE A 60 -3.68 0.86 -6.68
C ILE A 60 -4.23 1.92 -7.62
N ASN A 61 -4.61 1.48 -8.81
CA ASN A 61 -5.33 2.31 -9.77
C ASN A 61 -6.81 1.90 -9.73
N ALA A 62 -7.64 2.69 -9.06
CA ALA A 62 -9.04 2.38 -8.81
C ALA A 62 -9.90 3.62 -8.62
N ASN A 63 -11.22 3.47 -8.69
CA ASN A 63 -12.18 4.52 -8.33
C ASN A 63 -12.35 4.65 -6.83
N SER A 64 -12.31 3.52 -6.15
CA SER A 64 -12.33 3.44 -4.70
C SER A 64 -11.47 2.28 -4.23
N PHE A 65 -11.09 2.32 -2.99
CA PHE A 65 -10.27 1.32 -2.35
C PHE A 65 -10.81 1.04 -0.95
N GLN A 66 -10.93 -0.22 -0.59
CA GLN A 66 -11.44 -0.64 0.72
C GLN A 66 -10.38 -1.45 1.46
N ILE A 67 -10.16 -1.12 2.72
CA ILE A 67 -9.31 -1.88 3.64
C ILE A 67 -10.19 -2.40 4.77
N MET A 68 -10.19 -3.71 4.97
CA MET A 68 -10.90 -4.33 6.07
C MET A 68 -10.16 -4.06 7.40
N LYS A 69 -10.88 -3.59 8.41
CA LYS A 69 -10.41 -3.44 9.79
C LYS A 69 -10.48 -4.76 10.55
N ASP A 70 -9.89 -4.77 11.75
CA ASP A 70 -9.88 -5.95 12.63
C ASP A 70 -11.28 -6.32 13.13
N ASP A 71 -12.21 -5.37 13.17
CA ASP A 71 -13.62 -5.57 13.55
C ASP A 71 -14.51 -6.08 12.39
N GLY A 72 -13.93 -6.31 11.21
CA GLY A 72 -14.62 -6.74 10.00
C GLY A 72 -15.31 -5.62 9.22
N THR A 73 -15.25 -4.38 9.68
CA THR A 73 -15.70 -3.21 8.91
C THR A 73 -14.65 -2.78 7.90
N PHE A 74 -15.00 -1.83 7.02
CA PHE A 74 -14.09 -1.33 5.99
C PHE A 74 -13.84 0.16 6.13
N ASP A 75 -12.59 0.57 5.93
CA ASP A 75 -12.26 1.94 5.57
C ASP A 75 -12.31 2.05 4.05
N GLU A 76 -13.10 2.98 3.55
CA GLU A 76 -13.25 3.23 2.13
C GLU A 76 -12.58 4.55 1.74
N ILE A 77 -11.70 4.49 0.75
CA ILE A 77 -11.01 5.63 0.17
C ILE A 77 -11.56 5.82 -1.23
N LYS A 78 -12.20 6.95 -1.46
CA LYS A 78 -12.87 7.27 -2.74
C LYS A 78 -12.14 8.37 -3.49
N ASN A 79 -12.09 8.23 -4.81
CA ASN A 79 -11.76 9.34 -5.68
C ASN A 79 -12.88 10.41 -5.55
N PRO A 80 -12.55 11.66 -5.15
CA PRO A 80 -13.55 12.69 -4.97
C PRO A 80 -14.22 13.15 -6.29
N TYR A 81 -13.61 12.83 -7.43
CA TYR A 81 -14.09 13.20 -8.77
C TYR A 81 -14.75 12.01 -9.47
N GLN A 82 -15.56 11.25 -8.74
CA GLN A 82 -16.19 10.03 -9.23
C GLN A 82 -17.16 10.27 -10.39
N GLU A 83 -16.69 9.96 -11.59
CA GLU A 83 -17.54 9.42 -12.63
C GLU A 83 -17.12 7.97 -12.90
N SER A 84 -18.02 7.15 -13.39
CA SER A 84 -17.90 5.67 -13.47
C SER A 84 -16.70 5.12 -14.26
N THR A 85 -15.90 5.96 -14.87
CA THR A 85 -14.74 5.60 -15.71
C THR A 85 -13.42 6.19 -15.25
N THR A 86 -13.42 7.06 -14.22
CA THR A 86 -12.22 7.77 -13.76
C THR A 86 -11.51 6.97 -12.69
N ARG A 87 -10.25 6.65 -12.90
CA ARG A 87 -9.42 5.96 -11.90
C ARG A 87 -8.39 6.89 -11.31
N ALA A 88 -8.27 6.87 -9.98
CA ALA A 88 -7.22 7.56 -9.25
C ALA A 88 -6.03 6.63 -9.01
N GLY A 89 -4.84 7.20 -9.00
CA GLY A 89 -3.66 6.54 -8.46
C GLY A 89 -3.66 6.67 -6.95
N ILE A 90 -4.14 5.68 -6.23
CA ILE A 90 -4.22 5.67 -4.77
C ILE A 90 -2.94 5.06 -4.22
N LEU A 91 -2.27 5.79 -3.32
CA LEU A 91 -1.11 5.33 -2.58
C LEU A 91 -1.46 5.20 -1.11
N THR A 92 -1.19 4.04 -0.55
CA THR A 92 -1.57 3.69 0.82
C THR A 92 -0.36 3.17 1.57
N LYS A 93 -0.18 3.59 2.82
CA LYS A 93 0.75 2.98 3.76
C LYS A 93 0.00 2.10 4.73
N ILE A 94 0.45 0.86 4.84
CA ILE A 94 -0.09 -0.16 5.74
C ILE A 94 1.02 -0.60 6.68
N SER A 95 0.73 -0.68 7.97
CA SER A 95 1.68 -1.18 8.97
C SER A 95 1.97 -2.68 8.80
N ALA A 96 3.04 -3.15 9.41
CA ALA A 96 3.44 -4.56 9.39
C ALA A 96 2.35 -5.51 9.93
N ASP A 97 1.46 -5.03 10.79
CA ASP A 97 0.31 -5.77 11.33
C ASP A 97 -0.99 -5.59 10.50
N GLY A 98 -0.91 -4.94 9.34
CA GLY A 98 -2.01 -4.83 8.37
C GLY A 98 -2.97 -3.67 8.58
N LYS A 99 -2.65 -2.68 9.43
CA LYS A 99 -3.50 -1.51 9.67
C LYS A 99 -3.20 -0.39 8.69
N LEU A 100 -4.24 0.30 8.25
CA LEU A 100 -4.10 1.53 7.48
C LEU A 100 -3.43 2.61 8.34
N LEU A 101 -2.27 3.10 7.90
CA LEU A 101 -1.59 4.24 8.53
C LEU A 101 -2.01 5.55 7.88
N TRP A 102 -1.98 5.61 6.56
CA TRP A 102 -2.48 6.74 5.78
C TRP A 102 -2.76 6.32 4.33
N SER A 103 -3.53 7.15 3.65
CA SER A 103 -3.76 7.07 2.21
C SER A 103 -3.79 8.45 1.60
N ASN A 104 -3.27 8.57 0.38
CA ASN A 104 -3.33 9.77 -0.43
C ASN A 104 -3.47 9.39 -1.90
N MET A 105 -3.84 10.33 -2.77
CA MET A 105 -4.13 9.99 -4.15
C MET A 105 -3.70 11.06 -5.15
N VAL A 106 -3.55 10.60 -6.38
CA VAL A 106 -3.44 11.43 -7.58
C VAL A 106 -4.72 11.28 -8.36
N CYS A 107 -5.36 12.39 -8.69
CA CYS A 107 -6.61 12.39 -9.42
C CYS A 107 -6.65 13.52 -10.46
N VAL A 108 -7.42 13.28 -11.51
CA VAL A 108 -7.75 14.25 -12.53
C VAL A 108 -9.19 14.69 -12.30
N GLN A 109 -9.44 15.99 -12.38
CA GLN A 109 -10.75 16.57 -12.02
C GLN A 109 -11.83 16.37 -13.07
N GLU A 110 -11.48 15.86 -14.25
CA GLU A 110 -12.39 15.69 -15.37
C GLU A 110 -12.71 14.21 -15.63
N SER A 111 -13.87 13.96 -16.21
CA SER A 111 -14.35 12.61 -16.55
C SER A 111 -13.48 11.87 -17.56
N ALA A 112 -13.50 10.55 -17.50
CA ALA A 112 -12.79 9.62 -18.39
C ALA A 112 -11.25 9.69 -18.35
N ASN A 113 -10.67 10.25 -17.31
CA ASN A 113 -9.23 10.38 -17.13
C ASN A 113 -8.68 9.35 -16.14
N ASN A 114 -7.39 9.09 -16.21
CA ASN A 114 -6.73 8.06 -15.43
C ASN A 114 -5.43 8.58 -14.84
N SER A 115 -5.18 8.29 -13.58
CA SER A 115 -3.90 8.58 -12.93
C SER A 115 -3.37 7.35 -12.23
N GLN A 116 -2.06 7.24 -12.14
CA GLN A 116 -1.42 6.07 -11.54
C GLN A 116 -0.14 6.45 -10.79
N VAL A 117 0.14 5.70 -9.74
CA VAL A 117 1.45 5.67 -9.08
C VAL A 117 2.19 4.45 -9.61
N THR A 118 3.36 4.64 -10.20
CA THR A 118 4.11 3.53 -10.84
C THR A 118 5.29 3.06 -10.01
N SER A 119 5.86 3.93 -9.18
CA SER A 119 6.99 3.56 -8.32
C SER A 119 7.05 4.42 -7.06
N VAL A 120 7.55 3.83 -6.00
CA VAL A 120 7.77 4.49 -4.70
C VAL A 120 9.15 4.13 -4.15
N CYS A 121 9.80 5.08 -3.49
CA CYS A 121 11.10 4.88 -2.83
C CYS A 121 11.16 5.72 -1.56
N GLU A 122 11.33 5.07 -0.40
CA GLU A 122 11.53 5.74 0.88
C GLU A 122 13.01 6.07 1.09
N VAL A 123 13.29 7.33 1.42
CA VAL A 123 14.65 7.80 1.75
C VAL A 123 14.56 8.69 2.99
N GLY A 124 15.02 8.19 4.13
CA GLY A 124 14.88 8.85 5.42
C GLY A 124 13.41 9.10 5.76
N ASP A 125 13.06 10.32 6.08
CA ASP A 125 11.69 10.72 6.48
C ASP A 125 10.77 11.00 5.28
N TYR A 126 11.24 10.74 4.06
CA TYR A 126 10.52 11.11 2.85
C TYR A 126 10.30 9.94 1.91
N LEU A 127 9.17 10.00 1.22
CA LEU A 127 8.80 9.09 0.15
C LEU A 127 8.87 9.84 -1.18
N TYR A 128 9.63 9.33 -2.12
CA TYR A 128 9.67 9.80 -3.49
C TYR A 128 8.77 8.91 -4.34
N VAL A 129 7.89 9.55 -5.09
CA VAL A 129 6.83 8.88 -5.84
C VAL A 129 6.86 9.38 -7.27
N VAL A 130 6.77 8.45 -8.21
CA VAL A 130 6.61 8.77 -9.62
C VAL A 130 5.39 8.07 -10.18
N GLY A 131 4.77 8.70 -11.17
CA GLY A 131 3.60 8.14 -11.83
C GLY A 131 3.21 8.93 -13.05
N GLY A 132 2.00 8.69 -13.53
CA GLY A 132 1.44 9.36 -14.70
C GLY A 132 0.03 9.83 -14.47
N VAL A 133 -0.33 10.87 -15.19
CA VAL A 133 -1.71 11.33 -15.36
C VAL A 133 -2.03 11.26 -16.84
N ARG A 134 -3.17 10.65 -17.17
CA ARG A 134 -3.65 10.54 -18.54
C ARG A 134 -4.96 11.28 -18.66
N THR A 135 -4.99 12.23 -19.57
CA THR A 135 -6.21 12.91 -20.01
C THR A 135 -6.55 12.42 -21.42
N ASN A 136 -7.83 12.27 -21.73
CA ASN A 136 -8.25 11.79 -23.04
C ASN A 136 -8.35 12.92 -24.08
N VAL A 137 -8.02 14.14 -23.67
CA VAL A 137 -8.16 15.35 -24.48
C VAL A 137 -6.83 16.11 -24.47
N LYS A 138 -6.45 16.66 -25.63
CA LYS A 138 -5.29 17.56 -25.72
C LYS A 138 -5.61 18.89 -25.05
N GLY A 139 -4.63 19.45 -24.37
CA GLY A 139 -4.73 20.76 -23.75
C GLY A 139 -4.43 20.71 -22.26
N GLU A 140 -4.69 21.82 -21.61
CA GLU A 140 -4.44 21.97 -20.15
C GLU A 140 -5.59 21.38 -19.34
N HIS A 141 -5.25 20.48 -18.42
CA HIS A 141 -6.20 19.83 -17.54
C HIS A 141 -5.74 19.95 -16.07
N PRO A 142 -6.63 20.39 -15.17
CA PRO A 142 -6.30 20.44 -13.76
C PRO A 142 -6.16 19.03 -13.18
N VAL A 143 -5.07 18.80 -12.49
CA VAL A 143 -4.78 17.55 -11.80
C VAL A 143 -4.41 17.83 -10.35
N SER A 144 -4.69 16.90 -9.47
CA SER A 144 -4.23 16.94 -8.08
C SER A 144 -3.26 15.80 -7.86
N VAL A 145 -2.01 16.14 -7.56
CA VAL A 145 -0.96 15.17 -7.24
C VAL A 145 -0.73 15.19 -5.74
N PHE A 146 -1.35 14.24 -5.05
CA PHE A 146 -1.33 14.15 -3.58
C PHE A 146 -1.75 15.45 -2.88
N GLY A 147 -2.81 16.10 -3.40
CA GLY A 147 -3.32 17.36 -2.87
C GLY A 147 -2.65 18.62 -3.44
N ILE A 148 -1.54 18.51 -4.19
CA ILE A 148 -0.91 19.66 -4.85
C ILE A 148 -1.55 19.86 -6.22
N PRO A 149 -2.14 21.05 -6.48
CA PRO A 149 -2.72 21.35 -7.76
C PRO A 149 -1.63 21.58 -8.81
N LEU A 150 -1.75 20.89 -9.94
CA LEU A 150 -0.88 21.00 -11.10
C LEU A 150 -1.74 21.06 -12.36
N VAL A 151 -1.11 21.32 -13.49
CA VAL A 151 -1.75 21.33 -14.79
C VAL A 151 -1.03 20.32 -15.69
N SER A 152 -1.78 19.35 -16.22
CA SER A 152 -1.33 18.46 -17.27
C SER A 152 -1.35 19.22 -18.61
N GLN A 153 -0.34 19.06 -19.43
CA GLN A 153 -0.17 19.77 -20.70
C GLN A 153 -0.49 18.89 -21.93
N GLY A 154 -0.78 17.63 -21.74
CA GLY A 154 -0.96 16.70 -22.83
C GLY A 154 -1.87 15.52 -22.52
N GLU A 155 -1.91 14.58 -23.45
CA GLU A 155 -2.69 13.35 -23.31
C GLU A 155 -2.12 12.44 -22.21
N MET A 156 -0.81 12.54 -21.94
CA MET A 156 -0.13 11.79 -20.90
C MET A 156 1.07 12.57 -20.40
N ASP A 157 1.05 12.91 -19.12
CA ASP A 157 2.16 13.53 -18.40
C ASP A 157 2.65 12.64 -17.29
N TYR A 158 3.93 12.78 -16.97
CA TYR A 158 4.53 12.14 -15.81
C TYR A 158 4.70 13.15 -14.68
N TYR A 159 4.59 12.67 -13.47
CA TYR A 159 4.88 13.49 -12.30
C TYR A 159 5.93 12.82 -11.41
N ILE A 160 6.61 13.66 -10.64
CA ILE A 160 7.40 13.29 -9.48
C ILE A 160 6.89 14.06 -8.27
N ALA A 161 6.76 13.38 -7.13
CA ALA A 161 6.35 13.99 -5.87
C ALA A 161 7.26 13.54 -4.72
N LYS A 162 7.38 14.41 -3.73
CA LYS A 162 8.01 14.12 -2.45
C LYS A 162 6.96 14.24 -1.36
N LEU A 163 6.77 13.19 -0.59
CA LEU A 163 5.82 13.13 0.52
C LEU A 163 6.56 12.91 1.84
N ASN A 164 5.95 13.30 2.94
CA ASN A 164 6.35 12.86 4.27
C ASN A 164 6.00 11.37 4.43
N ALA A 165 6.96 10.54 4.78
CA ALA A 165 6.78 9.09 4.86
C ALA A 165 5.88 8.66 6.03
N ALA A 166 5.78 9.48 7.09
CA ALA A 166 4.94 9.20 8.25
C ALA A 166 3.47 9.61 8.05
N THR A 167 3.21 10.71 7.34
CA THR A 167 1.84 11.28 7.20
C THR A 167 1.23 11.11 5.82
N GLY A 168 2.03 10.84 4.78
CA GLY A 168 1.59 10.81 3.39
C GLY A 168 1.32 12.19 2.78
N GLU A 169 1.54 13.28 3.52
CA GLU A 169 1.36 14.63 3.02
C GLU A 169 2.44 15.01 2.01
N ALA A 170 2.03 15.64 0.92
CA ALA A 170 2.97 16.08 -0.10
C ALA A 170 3.74 17.31 0.34
N VAL A 171 5.06 17.25 0.20
CA VAL A 171 5.98 18.38 0.40
C VAL A 171 6.06 19.22 -0.88
N TRP A 172 6.13 18.55 -2.01
CA TRP A 172 6.07 19.15 -3.35
C TRP A 172 5.73 18.09 -4.41
N ALA A 173 5.19 18.53 -5.53
CA ALA A 173 5.01 17.75 -6.73
C ALA A 173 5.36 18.58 -7.97
N LYS A 174 5.73 17.91 -9.07
CA LYS A 174 6.04 18.51 -10.37
C LYS A 174 5.60 17.57 -11.49
N THR A 175 5.12 18.11 -12.58
CA THR A 175 4.91 17.47 -13.88
C THR A 175 6.03 17.83 -14.84
#